data_99235cc24e1746bd290c735d2067bce0
#
_entry.id   99235cc24e1746bd290c735d2067bce0
#
_cell.length_a   1.000
_cell.length_b   1.000
_cell.length_c   1.000
_cell.angle_alpha   90.00
_cell.angle_beta   90.00
_cell.angle_gamma   90.00
#
_symmetry.space_group_name_H-M   'P 1'
#
loop_
_entity.id
_entity.type
_entity.pdbx_description
1 polymer ?
#
loop_
_entity_poly.entity_id
_entity_poly.type
_entity_poly.pdbx_seq_one_letter_code
_entity_poly.pdbx_strand_id
1 'polypeptide(L)' 'MVTHGIREALVTAGGFPELLTVDQVAALLGVSAATLNRWAALRETTGEQIGPPCYTLSERVRRWDCAEVRSWLKQARR' A
#
# COMPACT_ATOMS: atom_id res chain seq x y z
N MET A 1 3.82 -18.10 -17.51
CA MET A 1 2.78 -18.88 -17.54
C MET A 1 2.20 -19.19 -16.25
N VAL A 2 2.87 -19.93 -15.42
CA VAL A 2 2.33 -20.31 -14.15
C VAL A 2 2.00 -19.09 -13.30
N THR A 3 2.87 -18.11 -13.30
CA THR A 3 2.64 -16.90 -12.52
C THR A 3 1.38 -16.18 -12.95
N HIS A 4 1.16 -16.13 -14.26
CA HIS A 4 -0.02 -15.47 -14.77
C HIS A 4 -1.29 -16.18 -14.34
N GLY A 5 -1.31 -17.52 -14.41
CA GLY A 5 -2.47 -18.27 -13.98
C GLY A 5 -2.75 -18.15 -12.50
N ILE A 6 -1.70 -18.13 -11.69
CA ILE A 6 -1.87 -17.98 -10.26
C ILE A 6 -2.46 -16.61 -9.92
N ARG A 7 -1.98 -15.58 -10.59
CA ARG A 7 -2.46 -14.25 -10.36
C ARG A 7 -3.96 -14.13 -10.67
N GLU A 8 -4.38 -14.69 -11.78
CA GLU A 8 -5.78 -14.67 -12.14
C GLU A 8 -6.63 -15.42 -11.14
N ALA A 9 -6.14 -16.55 -10.69
CA ALA A 9 -6.88 -17.34 -9.72
C ALA A 9 -7.06 -16.59 -8.41
N LEU A 10 -6.04 -15.89 -7.95
CA LEU A 10 -6.12 -15.14 -6.71
C LEU A 10 -7.12 -14.00 -6.82
N VAL A 11 -7.09 -13.28 -7.93
CA VAL A 11 -8.02 -12.18 -8.14
C VAL A 11 -9.46 -12.70 -8.19
N THR A 12 -9.69 -13.79 -8.90
CA THR A 12 -11.03 -14.33 -9.04
C THR A 12 -11.52 -14.94 -7.75
N ALA A 13 -10.64 -15.57 -7.02
CA ALA A 13 -11.02 -16.41 -5.90
C ALA A 13 -11.34 -15.65 -4.63
N GLY A 14 -11.30 -14.37 -4.58
CA GLY A 14 -11.62 -13.79 -3.32
C GLY A 14 -11.45 -12.31 -3.21
N GLY A 15 -11.37 -11.69 -4.34
CA GLY A 15 -11.18 -10.28 -4.28
C GLY A 15 -9.91 -9.94 -3.54
N PHE A 16 -8.86 -10.67 -3.86
CA PHE A 16 -7.54 -10.39 -3.30
C PHE A 16 -7.18 -8.95 -3.67
N PRO A 17 -6.72 -8.14 -2.72
CA PRO A 17 -6.46 -6.73 -3.01
C PRO A 17 -5.30 -6.57 -3.99
N GLU A 18 -5.36 -5.50 -4.77
CA GLU A 18 -4.24 -5.12 -5.61
C GLU A 18 -3.23 -4.39 -4.75
N LEU A 19 -2.05 -4.97 -4.59
CA LEU A 19 -1.03 -4.41 -3.72
C LEU A 19 0.01 -3.64 -4.51
N LEU A 20 0.41 -2.51 -3.97
CA LEU A 20 1.37 -1.60 -4.60
C LEU A 20 2.65 -1.55 -3.76
N THR A 21 3.77 -1.37 -4.44
CA THR A 21 5.06 -1.19 -3.77
C THR A 21 5.20 0.24 -3.28
N VAL A 22 6.21 0.47 -2.43
CA VAL A 22 6.48 1.82 -1.93
C VAL A 22 6.78 2.77 -3.09
N ASP A 23 7.53 2.31 -4.08
CA ASP A 23 7.86 3.18 -5.21
C ASP A 23 6.64 3.56 -6.02
N GLN A 24 5.73 2.61 -6.21
CA GLN A 24 4.50 2.88 -6.94
C GLN A 24 3.63 3.89 -6.22
N VAL A 25 3.45 3.72 -4.91
CA VAL A 25 2.61 4.65 -4.14
C VAL A 25 3.28 6.01 -4.04
N ALA A 26 4.58 6.04 -3.84
CA ALA A 26 5.31 7.31 -3.79
C ALA A 26 5.12 8.09 -5.08
N ALA A 27 5.21 7.40 -6.23
CA ALA A 27 5.00 8.04 -7.52
C ALA A 27 3.57 8.56 -7.66
N LEU A 28 2.59 7.77 -7.22
CA LEU A 28 1.19 8.19 -7.31
C LEU A 28 0.90 9.41 -6.46
N LEU A 29 1.49 9.48 -5.29
CA LEU A 29 1.22 10.57 -4.35
C LEU A 29 2.15 11.76 -4.54
N GLY A 30 3.19 11.59 -5.36
CA GLY A 30 4.14 12.67 -5.58
C GLY A 30 5.03 12.95 -4.37
N VAL A 31 5.31 11.92 -3.57
CA VAL A 31 6.21 12.06 -2.43
C VAL A 31 7.38 11.11 -2.61
N SER A 32 8.41 11.26 -1.79
CA SER A 32 9.56 10.37 -1.87
C SER A 32 9.25 9.05 -1.20
N ALA A 33 9.93 7.99 -1.63
CA ALA A 33 9.80 6.69 -0.98
C ALA A 33 10.21 6.78 0.50
N ALA A 34 11.20 7.59 0.80
CA ALA A 34 11.65 7.78 2.18
C ALA A 34 10.54 8.39 3.04
N THR A 35 9.82 9.36 2.50
CA THR A 35 8.69 9.96 3.24
C THR A 35 7.61 8.93 3.51
N LEU A 36 7.28 8.14 2.50
CA LEU A 36 6.23 7.14 2.64
C LEU A 36 6.63 6.07 3.66
N ASN A 37 7.87 5.63 3.63
CA ASN A 37 8.36 4.66 4.60
C ASN A 37 8.38 5.24 6.01
N ARG A 38 8.70 6.52 6.15
CA ARG A 38 8.67 7.17 7.46
C ARG A 38 7.25 7.24 8.00
N TRP A 39 6.28 7.55 7.15
CA TRP A 39 4.87 7.55 7.58
C TRP A 39 4.45 6.17 8.04
N ALA A 40 4.83 5.14 7.30
CA ALA A 40 4.49 3.77 7.67
C ALA A 40 5.11 3.40 9.02
N ALA A 41 6.37 3.76 9.23
CA ALA A 41 7.04 3.49 10.49
C ALA A 41 6.37 4.21 11.66
N LEU A 42 5.94 5.44 11.46
CA LEU A 42 5.25 6.19 12.51
C LEU A 42 3.91 5.54 12.86
N ARG A 43 3.17 5.06 11.86
CA ARG A 43 1.93 4.34 12.14
C ARG A 43 2.18 3.09 12.95
N GLU A 44 3.28 2.38 12.67
CA GLU A 44 3.60 1.14 13.38
C GLU A 44 4.06 1.38 14.80
N THR A 45 4.81 2.45 15.02
CA THR A 45 5.41 2.68 16.33
C THR A 45 4.58 3.56 17.24
N THR A 46 3.88 4.54 16.71
CA THR A 46 3.13 5.50 17.53
C THR A 46 1.63 5.38 17.35
N GLY A 47 1.18 4.67 16.34
CA GLY A 47 -0.24 4.59 16.04
C GLY A 47 -0.80 5.82 15.37
N GLU A 48 0.05 6.76 14.98
CA GLU A 48 -0.41 7.96 14.30
C GLU A 48 -1.05 7.62 12.97
N GLN A 49 -2.14 8.31 12.65
CA GLN A 49 -2.84 8.09 11.39
C GLN A 49 -2.27 9.02 10.33
N ILE A 50 -1.00 8.82 10.01
CA ILE A 50 -0.32 9.62 9.01
C ILE A 50 -0.09 8.78 7.75
N GLY A 51 -0.41 9.35 6.60
CA GLY A 51 -0.27 8.63 5.35
C GLY A 51 -1.29 7.51 5.19
N PRO A 52 -1.27 6.83 4.05
CA PRO A 52 -2.21 5.73 3.83
C PRO A 52 -1.81 4.48 4.61
N PRO A 53 -2.79 3.65 4.97
CA PRO A 53 -2.47 2.40 5.67
C PRO A 53 -1.73 1.43 4.76
N CYS A 54 -0.96 0.53 5.36
CA CYS A 54 -0.19 -0.43 4.59
C CYS A 54 -0.14 -1.77 5.30
N TYR A 55 0.24 -2.79 4.54
CA TYR A 55 0.51 -4.11 5.09
C TYR A 55 2.02 -4.25 5.28
N THR A 56 2.42 -4.67 6.45
CA THR A 56 3.83 -4.96 6.73
C THR A 56 4.00 -6.46 6.64
N LEU A 57 4.50 -6.92 5.51
CA LEU A 57 4.62 -8.35 5.25
C LEU A 57 5.82 -8.95 5.95
N SER A 58 6.86 -8.15 6.13
CA SER A 58 8.02 -8.55 6.90
C SER A 58 8.75 -7.29 7.30
N GLU A 59 9.89 -7.46 7.97
CA GLU A 59 10.63 -6.35 8.54
C GLU A 59 10.88 -5.20 7.57
N ARG A 60 11.10 -5.53 6.29
CA ARG A 60 11.43 -4.50 5.30
C ARG A 60 10.53 -4.50 4.09
N VAL A 61 9.47 -5.29 4.13
CA VAL A 61 8.60 -5.44 2.98
C VAL A 61 7.22 -4.91 3.33
N ARG A 62 6.87 -3.78 2.72
CA ARG A 62 5.56 -3.17 2.90
C ARG A 62 4.85 -3.09 1.56
N ARG A 63 3.54 -3.20 1.63
CA ARG A 63 2.70 -3.05 0.45
C ARG A 63 1.47 -2.23 0.82
N TRP A 64 0.92 -1.55 -0.15
CA TRP A 64 -0.27 -0.71 0.04
C TRP A 64 -1.39 -1.24 -0.83
N ASP A 65 -2.59 -1.31 -0.27
CA ASP A 65 -3.77 -1.70 -1.02
C ASP A 65 -4.22 -0.51 -1.86
N CYS A 66 -4.32 -0.71 -3.17
CA CYS A 66 -4.69 0.36 -4.10
C CYS A 66 -6.00 1.04 -3.70
N ALA A 67 -7.01 0.25 -3.30
CA ALA A 67 -8.29 0.81 -2.92
C ALA A 67 -8.20 1.63 -1.63
N GLU A 68 -7.37 1.17 -0.68
CA GLU A 68 -7.19 1.89 0.56
C GLU A 68 -6.43 3.20 0.36
N VAL A 69 -5.45 3.20 -0.53
CA VAL A 69 -4.73 4.43 -0.86
C VAL A 69 -5.68 5.43 -1.49
N ARG A 70 -6.53 4.96 -2.39
CA ARG A 70 -7.50 5.83 -3.05
C ARG A 70 -8.48 6.42 -2.05
N SER A 71 -8.97 5.60 -1.12
CA SER A 71 -9.90 6.04 -0.10
C SER A 71 -9.25 7.07 0.83
N TRP A 72 -8.01 6.80 1.23
CA TRP A 72 -7.27 7.72 2.08
C TRP A 72 -7.07 9.07 1.38
N LEU A 73 -6.77 9.02 0.09
CA LEU A 73 -6.54 10.24 -0.67
C LEU A 73 -7.80 11.10 -0.72
N LYS A 74 -8.96 10.47 -0.85
CA LYS A 74 -10.22 11.22 -0.84
C LYS A 74 -10.46 11.90 0.49
N GLN A 75 -10.10 11.24 1.58
CA GLN A 75 -10.29 11.82 2.91
C GLN A 75 -9.27 12.93 3.20
N ALA A 76 -8.11 12.88 2.56
CA ALA A 76 -7.09 13.90 2.73
C ALA A 76 -7.45 15.19 1.98
N ARG A 77 -8.44 15.12 1.12
CA ARG A 77 -8.85 16.26 0.31
C ARG A 77 -9.63 17.25 1.16
N ARG A 78 -9.31 18.54 0.99
CA ARG A 78 -9.97 19.59 1.78
C ARG A 78 -10.67 20.60 0.93
#